data_f21ff10e0c7cd656d2f6c679fce1ca9d
#
_entry.id   f21ff10e0c7cd656d2f6c679fce1ca9d
#
_cell.length_a   1.000
_cell.length_b   1.000
_cell.length_c   1.000
_cell.angle_alpha   90.00
_cell.angle_beta   90.00
_cell.angle_gamma   90.00
#
_symmetry.space_group_name_H-M   'P 1'
#
loop_
_entity.id
_entity.type
_entity.pdbx_description
1 polymer ?
#
loop_
_entity_poly.entity_id
_entity_poly.type
_entity_poly.pdbx_seq_one_letter_code
_entity_poly.pdbx_strand_id
1 'polypeptide(L)'
;MGNDKFLSLVKKKVADYANCHVDCTDGVKITEDDVFIVWSCKCLQNNKALASTTLHDGMYYELTYNGDRDELYLDAYKKWENVCYVKAGAES
;
A
#
# COMPACT_ATOMS: atom_id res chain seq x y z
N MET A 1 -10.60 14.54 -4.68
CA MET A 1 -10.96 13.13 -4.99
C MET A 1 -11.69 12.51 -3.81
N GLY A 2 -12.78 11.84 -4.07
CA GLY A 2 -13.52 11.16 -3.02
C GLY A 2 -12.76 9.95 -2.49
N ASN A 3 -13.07 9.53 -1.27
CA ASN A 3 -12.36 8.45 -0.61
C ASN A 3 -12.47 7.12 -1.38
N ASP A 4 -13.68 6.76 -1.81
CA ASP A 4 -13.89 5.50 -2.53
C ASP A 4 -13.12 5.46 -3.85
N LYS A 5 -13.12 6.58 -4.56
CA LYS A 5 -12.39 6.69 -5.82
C LYS A 5 -10.89 6.60 -5.58
N PHE A 6 -10.40 7.22 -4.51
CA PHE A 6 -8.99 7.15 -4.14
C PHE A 6 -8.58 5.72 -3.80
N LEU A 7 -9.38 5.01 -2.99
CA LEU A 7 -9.05 3.64 -2.60
C LEU A 7 -9.06 2.69 -3.80
N SER A 8 -9.99 2.87 -4.74
CA SER A 8 -10.00 2.09 -5.98
C SER A 8 -8.74 2.36 -6.80
N LEU A 9 -8.31 3.62 -6.88
CA LEU A 9 -7.10 3.99 -7.59
C LEU A 9 -5.86 3.38 -6.92
N VAL A 10 -5.82 3.39 -5.58
CA VAL A 10 -4.72 2.78 -4.82
C VAL A 10 -4.58 1.31 -5.17
N LYS A 11 -5.68 0.57 -5.14
CA LYS A 11 -5.67 -0.86 -5.45
C LYS A 11 -5.17 -1.13 -6.86
N LYS A 12 -5.64 -0.33 -7.81
CA LYS A 12 -5.21 -0.48 -9.20
C LYS A 12 -3.72 -0.21 -9.37
N LYS A 13 -3.23 0.88 -8.79
CA LYS A 13 -1.83 1.27 -8.92
C LYS A 13 -0.89 0.29 -8.22
N VAL A 14 -1.29 -0.23 -7.07
CA VAL A 14 -0.49 -1.22 -6.35
C VAL A 14 -0.43 -2.53 -7.14
N ALA A 15 -1.55 -2.98 -7.68
CA ALA A 15 -1.57 -4.20 -8.48
C ALA A 15 -0.69 -4.03 -9.73
N ASP A 16 -0.79 -2.90 -10.42
CA ASP A 16 0.02 -2.62 -11.60
C ASP A 16 1.51 -2.61 -11.25
N TYR A 17 1.87 -1.93 -10.16
CA TYR A 17 3.26 -1.86 -9.72
C TYR A 17 3.80 -3.25 -9.38
N ALA A 18 3.06 -4.00 -8.57
CA ALA A 18 3.48 -5.34 -8.16
C ALA A 18 3.67 -6.26 -9.36
N ASN A 19 2.75 -6.21 -10.32
CA ASN A 19 2.85 -7.05 -11.52
C ASN A 19 4.05 -6.68 -12.40
N CYS A 20 4.47 -5.41 -12.38
CA CYS A 20 5.65 -4.97 -13.12
C CYS A 20 6.96 -5.39 -12.45
N HIS A 21 6.95 -5.64 -11.14
CA HIS A 21 8.15 -5.90 -10.36
C HIS A 21 8.26 -7.34 -9.86
N VAL A 22 7.19 -8.12 -10.01
CA VAL A 22 7.25 -9.55 -9.68
C VAL A 22 7.88 -10.29 -10.86
N ASP A 23 8.70 -11.30 -10.55
CA ASP A 23 9.29 -12.14 -11.57
C ASP A 23 8.17 -12.85 -12.33
N CYS A 24 8.07 -12.56 -13.61
CA CYS A 24 7.00 -13.09 -14.46
C CYS A 24 7.17 -14.57 -14.79
N THR A 25 8.25 -15.21 -14.35
CA THR A 25 8.48 -16.63 -14.63
C THR A 25 7.44 -17.54 -14.01
N ASP A 26 6.79 -17.07 -12.94
CA ASP A 26 5.77 -17.86 -12.26
C ASP A 26 4.39 -17.73 -12.92
N GLY A 27 4.22 -16.79 -13.83
CA GLY A 27 2.94 -16.57 -14.48
C GLY A 27 1.86 -16.07 -13.53
N VAL A 28 2.21 -15.70 -12.31
CA VAL A 28 1.25 -15.22 -11.31
C VAL A 28 1.12 -13.71 -11.43
N LYS A 29 -0.12 -13.28 -11.62
CA LYS A 29 -0.44 -11.85 -11.60
C LYS A 29 -1.46 -11.60 -10.53
N ILE A 30 -1.30 -10.48 -9.82
CA ILE A 30 -2.29 -10.07 -8.84
C ILE A 30 -3.29 -9.10 -9.47
N THR A 31 -4.48 -9.08 -8.92
CA THR A 31 -5.53 -8.17 -9.33
C THR A 31 -5.78 -7.17 -8.21
N GLU A 32 -6.68 -6.22 -8.47
CA GLU A 32 -7.08 -5.26 -7.45
C GLU A 32 -7.66 -5.95 -6.21
N ASP A 33 -8.28 -7.11 -6.39
CA ASP A 33 -8.85 -7.87 -5.27
C ASP A 33 -7.78 -8.45 -4.34
N ASP A 34 -6.56 -8.57 -4.82
CA ASP A 34 -5.44 -9.08 -4.03
C ASP A 34 -4.75 -7.97 -3.22
N VAL A 35 -5.18 -6.73 -3.41
CA VAL A 35 -4.63 -5.58 -2.69
C VAL A 35 -5.58 -5.21 -1.55
N PHE A 36 -5.04 -5.05 -0.35
CA PHE A 36 -5.85 -4.62 0.79
C PHE A 36 -5.29 -3.33 1.38
N ILE A 37 -6.21 -2.53 1.90
CA ILE A 37 -5.87 -1.25 2.52
C ILE A 37 -5.62 -1.47 4.00
N VAL A 38 -4.42 -1.10 4.45
CA VAL A 38 -4.06 -1.19 5.86
C VAL A 38 -4.67 -0.03 6.63
N TRP A 39 -4.51 1.17 6.09
CA TRP A 39 -5.19 2.36 6.61
C TRP A 39 -5.25 3.42 5.51
N SER A 40 -6.14 4.39 5.71
CA SER A 40 -6.24 5.54 4.80
C SER A 40 -6.71 6.75 5.57
N CYS A 41 -6.35 7.92 5.06
CA CYS A 41 -6.84 9.17 5.62
C CYS A 41 -6.97 10.21 4.51
N LYS A 42 -7.80 11.19 4.78
CA LYS A 42 -7.98 12.33 3.88
C LYS A 42 -7.84 13.61 4.71
N CYS A 43 -7.04 14.53 4.22
CA CYS A 43 -6.85 15.83 4.87
C CYS A 43 -6.93 16.91 3.80
N LEU A 44 -8.00 17.72 3.85
CA LEU A 44 -8.26 18.77 2.87
C LEU A 44 -8.31 18.19 1.46
N GLN A 45 -7.39 18.60 0.59
CA GLN A 45 -7.34 18.13 -0.81
C GLN A 45 -6.49 16.87 -0.99
N ASN A 46 -5.86 16.40 0.08
CA ASN A 46 -4.89 15.31 0.00
C ASN A 46 -5.46 14.02 0.56
N ASN A 47 -5.10 12.90 -0.09
CA ASN A 47 -5.47 11.56 0.35
C ASN A 47 -4.20 10.73 0.55
N LYS A 48 -4.21 9.87 1.54
CA LYS A 48 -3.07 9.00 1.81
C LYS A 48 -3.56 7.63 2.24
N ALA A 49 -2.86 6.59 1.79
CA ALA A 49 -3.21 5.23 2.17
C ALA A 49 -1.97 4.35 2.22
N LEU A 50 -1.99 3.38 3.12
CA LEU A 50 -1.00 2.32 3.16
C LEU A 50 -1.70 1.04 2.75
N ALA A 51 -1.13 0.34 1.80
CA ALA A 51 -1.71 -0.88 1.25
C ALA A 51 -0.67 -1.99 1.18
N SER A 52 -1.14 -3.21 1.09
CA SER A 52 -0.29 -4.36 0.88
C SER A 52 -1.03 -5.36 -0.01
N THR A 53 -0.37 -6.47 -0.33
CA THR A 53 -0.95 -7.48 -1.21
C THR A 53 -0.92 -8.84 -0.54
N THR A 54 -1.61 -9.79 -1.16
CA THR A 54 -1.63 -11.17 -0.69
C THR A 54 -0.32 -11.91 -0.99
N LEU A 55 0.61 -11.28 -1.70
CA LEU A 55 1.93 -11.86 -1.96
C LEU A 55 2.74 -11.91 -0.67
N HIS A 56 3.51 -12.98 -0.51
CA HIS A 56 4.36 -13.16 0.68
C HIS A 56 5.75 -12.55 0.48
N ASP A 57 5.78 -11.31 -0.02
CA ASP A 57 7.05 -10.63 -0.31
C ASP A 57 7.40 -9.57 0.75
N GLY A 58 6.54 -9.35 1.72
CA GLY A 58 6.77 -8.38 2.78
C GLY A 58 6.71 -6.93 2.33
N MET A 59 6.13 -6.67 1.18
CA MET A 59 6.07 -5.31 0.63
C MET A 59 4.84 -4.55 1.13
N TYR A 60 5.04 -3.28 1.38
CA TYR A 60 3.99 -2.32 1.70
C TYR A 60 4.11 -1.15 0.74
N TYR A 61 2.97 -0.54 0.44
CA TYR A 61 2.91 0.56 -0.52
C TYR A 61 2.17 1.72 0.09
N GLU A 62 2.81 2.87 0.11
CA GLU A 62 2.18 4.10 0.60
C GLU A 62 1.88 4.97 -0.61
N LEU A 63 0.61 5.36 -0.75
CA LEU A 63 0.20 6.21 -1.85
C LEU A 63 -0.28 7.54 -1.28
N THR A 64 0.19 8.60 -1.89
CA THR A 64 -0.14 9.95 -1.50
C THR A 64 -0.66 10.70 -2.72
N TYR A 65 -1.88 11.21 -2.61
CA TYR A 65 -2.47 12.03 -3.66
C TYR A 65 -2.49 13.49 -3.21
N ASN A 66 -1.86 14.35 -4.02
CA ASN A 66 -1.89 15.78 -3.82
C ASN A 66 -2.97 16.37 -4.73
N GLY A 67 -4.09 16.77 -4.12
CA GLY A 67 -5.23 17.26 -4.88
C GLY A 67 -5.00 18.61 -5.55
N ASP A 68 -4.11 19.43 -4.99
CA ASP A 68 -3.82 20.74 -5.58
C ASP A 68 -3.05 20.62 -6.90
N ARG A 69 -2.24 19.58 -7.03
CA ARG A 69 -1.42 19.35 -8.22
C ARG A 69 -1.90 18.18 -9.06
N ASP A 70 -2.92 17.47 -8.59
CA ASP A 70 -3.41 16.27 -9.24
C ASP A 70 -2.27 15.25 -9.50
N GLU A 71 -1.47 15.04 -8.47
CA GLU A 71 -0.32 14.13 -8.52
C GLU A 71 -0.50 12.99 -7.54
N LEU A 72 -0.12 11.79 -7.98
CA LEU A 72 -0.15 10.60 -7.12
C LEU A 72 1.28 10.07 -6.99
N TYR A 73 1.70 9.85 -5.76
CA TYR A 73 3.01 9.28 -5.45
C TYR A 73 2.84 7.89 -4.86
N LEU A 74 3.69 6.98 -5.26
CA LEU A 74 3.73 5.63 -4.72
C LEU A 74 5.11 5.38 -4.13
N ASP A 75 5.16 5.06 -2.85
CA ASP A 75 6.38 4.69 -2.16
C ASP A 75 6.29 3.21 -1.79
N ALA A 76 7.30 2.44 -2.15
CA ALA A 76 7.33 1.01 -1.88
C ALA A 76 8.31 0.73 -0.75
N TYR A 77 7.85 0.00 0.27
CA TYR A 77 8.65 -0.34 1.43
C TYR A 77 8.68 -1.84 1.60
N LYS A 78 9.80 -2.37 2.02
CA LYS A 78 9.91 -3.77 2.35
C LYS A 78 9.98 -3.93 3.86
N LYS A 79 9.18 -4.83 4.40
CA LYS A 79 9.21 -5.15 5.82
C LYS A 79 10.56 -5.77 6.13
N TRP A 80 11.32 -5.10 6.99
CA TRP A 80 12.68 -5.55 7.34
C TRP A 80 12.66 -6.63 8.38
N GLU A 81 11.87 -6.43 9.42
CA GLU A 81 11.90 -7.30 10.58
C GLU A 81 10.58 -7.20 11.34
N ASN A 82 10.18 -8.28 11.96
CA ASN A 82 9.03 -8.29 12.87
C ASN A 82 9.52 -8.74 14.24
N VAL A 83 9.54 -7.81 15.20
CA VAL A 83 10.01 -8.09 16.56
C VAL A 83 8.83 -7.99 17.51
N CYS A 84 8.67 -9.00 18.34
CA CYS A 84 7.62 -9.00 19.35
C CYS A 84 8.23 -8.66 20.72
N TYR A 85 7.73 -7.59 21.31
CA TYR A 85 8.11 -7.22 22.68
C TYR A 85 6.99 -7.65 23.61
N VAL A 86 7.28 -8.65 24.41
CA VAL A 86 6.32 -9.17 25.40
C VAL A 86 6.18 -8.16 26.52
N LYS A 87 4.94 -7.94 26.98
CA LYS A 87 4.62 -6.94 28.00
C LYS A 87 5.06 -5.54 27.60
N ALA A 88 4.66 -5.15 26.38
CA ALA A 88 4.97 -3.83 25.84
C ALA A 88 4.56 -2.74 26.82
N GLY A 89 5.47 -1.81 27.09
CA GLY A 89 5.23 -0.73 28.04
C GLY A 89 5.56 -1.08 29.49
N ALA A 90 5.81 -2.36 29.79
CA ALA A 90 6.27 -2.77 31.13
C ALA A 90 7.77 -2.60 31.16
N GLU A 91 8.24 -1.53 31.71
CA GLU A 91 9.66 -1.28 31.80
C GLU A 91 10.29 -2.07 32.93
N SER A 92 11.32 -2.74 32.62
CA SER A 92 12.05 -3.48 33.62
C SER A 92 13.26 -2.72 34.12
#